data_6e1065d0d719c95c4f615c35138727b0
#
_entry.id   6e1065d0d719c95c4f615c35138727b0
#
_cell.length_a   1.000
_cell.length_b   1.000
_cell.length_c   1.000
_cell.angle_alpha   90.00
_cell.angle_beta   90.00
_cell.angle_gamma   90.00
#
_symmetry.space_group_name_H-M   'P 1'
#
loop_
_entity.id
_entity.type
_entity.pdbx_description
1 polymer ?
#
loop_
_entity_poly.entity_id
_entity_poly.type
_entity_poly.pdbx_seq_one_letter_code
_entity_poly.pdbx_strand_id
1 'polypeptide(L)'
;MYNPFSLEGKTILITGASSGIGRTTAIECSKLGANIIITGRREDALVETISFLTGEGHEYVVGDLSSEGGCASLVEKLPVLDGLVSNAGVGKMLPVQFYSEDVLDEVFKVNAFAPMLLLKLLIRKKKLKNPSSVVFTSSISGYSNVAPANGIYGASKSALTAYMKYAALELAGKGIRCNAVHPGRVNTALIANNRLLSEADITKDMEQYPLKRYGEPEEIAYAIIYLLSDAASWVTGSNIVIDGGRSLK
;
A
#
# COMPACT_ATOMS: atom_id res chain seq x y z
N MET A 1 -22.55 -10.31 16.65
CA MET A 1 -23.01 -10.81 15.33
C MET A 1 -21.77 -11.26 14.55
N TYR A 2 -21.81 -12.41 13.87
CA TYR A 2 -20.63 -12.87 13.08
C TYR A 2 -20.36 -11.90 11.92
N ASN A 3 -19.11 -11.42 11.83
CA ASN A 3 -18.66 -10.54 10.77
C ASN A 3 -17.27 -11.03 10.27
N PRO A 4 -17.17 -11.69 9.12
CA PRO A 4 -15.90 -12.21 8.59
C PRO A 4 -14.93 -11.09 8.15
N PHE A 5 -15.39 -9.85 8.04
CA PHE A 5 -14.57 -8.67 7.74
C PHE A 5 -14.06 -7.96 8.99
N SER A 6 -14.43 -8.41 10.19
CA SER A 6 -13.96 -7.82 11.45
C SER A 6 -12.43 -7.88 11.54
N LEU A 7 -11.85 -6.81 12.06
CA LEU A 7 -10.42 -6.73 12.38
C LEU A 7 -10.22 -6.58 13.90
N GLU A 8 -11.25 -6.89 14.69
CA GLU A 8 -11.26 -6.78 16.14
C GLU A 8 -10.05 -7.45 16.76
N GLY A 9 -9.29 -6.70 17.55
CA GLY A 9 -8.09 -7.16 18.25
C GLY A 9 -6.89 -7.48 17.38
N LYS A 10 -6.96 -7.28 16.04
CA LYS A 10 -5.80 -7.44 15.16
C LYS A 10 -4.90 -6.21 15.22
N THR A 11 -3.59 -6.41 15.36
CA THR A 11 -2.58 -5.35 15.29
C THR A 11 -2.01 -5.28 13.89
N ILE A 12 -2.17 -4.13 13.23
CA ILE A 12 -1.85 -3.94 11.80
C ILE A 12 -0.88 -2.78 11.62
N LEU A 13 0.25 -3.04 10.96
CA LEU A 13 1.16 -1.99 10.51
C LEU A 13 0.75 -1.48 9.13
N ILE A 14 0.66 -0.15 8.97
CA ILE A 14 0.37 0.50 7.68
C ILE A 14 1.48 1.49 7.36
N THR A 15 2.19 1.26 6.25
CA THR A 15 3.26 2.16 5.80
C THR A 15 2.72 3.24 4.86
N GLY A 16 3.32 4.43 4.89
CA GLY A 16 2.86 5.55 4.06
C GLY A 16 1.48 6.07 4.45
N ALA A 17 1.13 6.02 5.74
CA ALA A 17 -0.18 6.38 6.26
C ALA A 17 -0.33 7.87 6.63
N SER A 18 0.59 8.72 6.21
CA SER A 18 0.49 10.17 6.43
C SER A 18 -0.51 10.87 5.50
N SER A 19 -1.07 10.18 4.51
CA SER A 19 -2.07 10.72 3.56
C SER A 19 -2.66 9.63 2.66
N GLY A 20 -3.69 9.99 1.88
CA GLY A 20 -4.24 9.19 0.79
C GLY A 20 -4.67 7.78 1.21
N ILE A 21 -4.40 6.79 0.37
CA ILE A 21 -4.83 5.40 0.58
C ILE A 21 -4.38 4.86 1.94
N GLY A 22 -3.12 5.11 2.35
CA GLY A 22 -2.61 4.62 3.63
C GLY A 22 -3.33 5.21 4.84
N ARG A 23 -3.59 6.53 4.85
CA ARG A 23 -4.37 7.21 5.90
C ARG A 23 -5.79 6.65 5.96
N THR A 24 -6.47 6.61 4.82
CA THR A 24 -7.84 6.09 4.76
C THR A 24 -7.92 4.63 5.17
N THR A 25 -6.95 3.80 4.77
CA THR A 25 -6.88 2.40 5.23
C THR A 25 -6.74 2.31 6.75
N ALA A 26 -5.93 3.17 7.37
CA ALA A 26 -5.79 3.20 8.83
C ALA A 26 -7.12 3.56 9.51
N ILE A 27 -7.81 4.58 9.00
CA ILE A 27 -9.11 5.02 9.52
C ILE A 27 -10.14 3.89 9.39
N GLU A 28 -10.29 3.30 8.21
CA GLU A 28 -11.31 2.26 7.99
C GLU A 28 -11.00 0.96 8.76
N CYS A 29 -9.74 0.57 8.89
CA CYS A 29 -9.35 -0.57 9.73
C CYS A 29 -9.64 -0.32 11.22
N SER A 30 -9.42 0.90 11.73
CA SER A 30 -9.71 1.25 13.13
C SER A 30 -11.20 1.15 13.45
N LYS A 31 -12.09 1.55 12.54
CA LYS A 31 -13.55 1.42 12.67
C LYS A 31 -14.00 -0.05 12.79
N LEU A 32 -13.18 -1.00 12.33
CA LEU A 32 -13.43 -2.44 12.42
C LEU A 32 -12.73 -3.11 13.60
N GLY A 33 -12.21 -2.32 14.55
CA GLY A 33 -11.66 -2.80 15.81
C GLY A 33 -10.17 -3.17 15.75
N ALA A 34 -9.43 -2.79 14.70
CA ALA A 34 -8.00 -3.04 14.63
C ALA A 34 -7.19 -2.06 15.49
N ASN A 35 -6.14 -2.54 16.15
CA ASN A 35 -5.06 -1.73 16.70
C ASN A 35 -4.11 -1.32 15.58
N ILE A 36 -3.98 -0.04 15.32
CA ILE A 36 -3.26 0.47 14.15
C ILE A 36 -1.92 1.05 14.57
N ILE A 37 -0.86 0.61 13.87
CA ILE A 37 0.46 1.24 13.91
C ILE A 37 0.72 1.84 12.54
N ILE A 38 0.97 3.13 12.47
CA ILE A 38 1.24 3.82 11.22
C ILE A 38 2.70 4.30 11.15
N THR A 39 3.25 4.32 9.93
CA THR A 39 4.58 4.89 9.72
C THR A 39 4.66 5.75 8.47
N GLY A 40 5.55 6.74 8.52
CA GLY A 40 5.83 7.69 7.45
C GLY A 40 6.93 8.65 7.88
N ARG A 41 7.31 9.57 7.00
CA ARG A 41 8.40 10.52 7.23
C ARG A 41 7.96 11.81 7.93
N ARG A 42 6.69 12.19 7.81
CA ARG A 42 6.15 13.45 8.33
C ARG A 42 5.38 13.18 9.61
N GLU A 43 5.95 13.60 10.74
CA GLU A 43 5.37 13.38 12.06
C GLU A 43 4.03 14.09 12.23
N ASP A 44 3.95 15.36 11.85
CA ASP A 44 2.72 16.17 11.88
C ASP A 44 1.53 15.48 11.20
N ALA A 45 1.76 14.94 10.02
CA ALA A 45 0.73 14.24 9.26
C ALA A 45 0.40 12.85 9.81
N LEU A 46 1.31 12.21 10.54
CA LEU A 46 1.02 10.97 11.27
C LEU A 46 0.17 11.26 12.51
N VAL A 47 0.52 12.30 13.28
CA VAL A 47 -0.27 12.77 14.43
C VAL A 47 -1.70 13.13 13.98
N GLU A 48 -1.83 13.87 12.89
CA GLU A 48 -3.14 14.16 12.29
C GLU A 48 -3.90 12.87 11.93
N THR A 49 -3.22 11.87 11.33
CA THR A 49 -3.86 10.60 11.00
C THR A 49 -4.35 9.87 12.25
N ILE A 50 -3.55 9.82 13.31
CA ILE A 50 -3.96 9.19 14.59
C ILE A 50 -5.23 9.85 15.14
N SER A 51 -5.39 11.17 15.02
CA SER A 51 -6.56 11.87 15.54
C SER A 51 -7.89 11.49 14.84
N PHE A 52 -7.81 10.87 13.66
CA PHE A 52 -8.98 10.38 12.92
C PHE A 52 -9.33 8.91 13.21
N LEU A 53 -8.49 8.17 13.94
CA LEU A 53 -8.72 6.77 14.19
C LEU A 53 -9.80 6.57 15.26
N THR A 54 -10.58 5.51 15.10
CA THR A 54 -11.63 5.11 16.05
C THR A 54 -11.08 4.14 17.07
N GLY A 55 -11.26 4.43 18.37
CA GLY A 55 -10.76 3.62 19.48
C GLY A 55 -9.48 4.18 20.09
N GLU A 56 -8.82 3.38 20.90
CA GLU A 56 -7.61 3.75 21.63
C GLU A 56 -6.46 2.76 21.32
N GLY A 57 -5.24 3.10 21.74
CA GLY A 57 -4.07 2.22 21.60
C GLY A 57 -3.44 2.22 20.22
N HIS A 58 -3.78 3.20 19.37
CA HIS A 58 -3.11 3.40 18.08
C HIS A 58 -1.78 4.11 18.27
N GLU A 59 -0.79 3.73 17.46
CA GLU A 59 0.56 4.25 17.57
C GLU A 59 1.09 4.76 16.22
N TYR A 60 2.05 5.66 16.26
CA TYR A 60 2.83 6.01 15.08
C TYR A 60 4.32 5.89 15.33
N VAL A 61 5.06 5.55 14.26
CA VAL A 61 6.53 5.53 14.27
C VAL A 61 7.03 6.34 13.08
N VAL A 62 7.71 7.45 13.36
CA VAL A 62 8.38 8.21 12.31
C VAL A 62 9.56 7.39 11.78
N GLY A 63 9.65 7.22 10.47
CA GLY A 63 10.73 6.48 9.84
C GLY A 63 10.83 6.69 8.34
N ASP A 64 12.04 6.60 7.83
CA ASP A 64 12.33 6.55 6.40
C ASP A 64 12.67 5.12 6.00
N LEU A 65 11.80 4.51 5.20
CA LEU A 65 11.94 3.13 4.74
C LEU A 65 12.82 2.98 3.49
N SER A 66 13.41 4.07 2.98
CA SER A 66 14.26 4.02 1.78
C SER A 66 15.60 3.31 1.99
N SER A 67 15.90 2.89 3.22
CA SER A 67 17.12 2.18 3.59
C SER A 67 16.84 0.96 4.49
N GLU A 68 17.74 -0.03 4.48
CA GLU A 68 17.64 -1.18 5.40
C GLU A 68 17.72 -0.75 6.87
N GLY A 69 18.54 0.25 7.20
CA GLY A 69 18.65 0.80 8.55
C GLY A 69 17.33 1.42 9.03
N GLY A 70 16.64 2.16 8.17
CA GLY A 70 15.31 2.70 8.48
C GLY A 70 14.26 1.62 8.71
N CYS A 71 14.24 0.60 7.86
CA CYS A 71 13.37 -0.57 8.05
C CYS A 71 13.70 -1.32 9.36
N ALA A 72 14.97 -1.50 9.69
CA ALA A 72 15.40 -2.17 10.93
C ALA A 72 14.99 -1.38 12.17
N SER A 73 15.20 -0.07 12.19
CA SER A 73 14.79 0.82 13.28
C SER A 73 13.27 0.79 13.51
N LEU A 74 12.48 0.74 12.44
CA LEU A 74 11.04 0.55 12.57
C LEU A 74 10.71 -0.80 13.23
N VAL A 75 11.24 -1.91 12.67
CA VAL A 75 10.89 -3.27 13.12
C VAL A 75 11.25 -3.53 14.59
N GLU A 76 12.30 -2.92 15.10
CA GLU A 76 12.68 -3.04 16.52
C GLU A 76 11.61 -2.47 17.46
N LYS A 77 10.92 -1.42 17.07
CA LYS A 77 9.87 -0.76 17.86
C LYS A 77 8.51 -1.45 17.79
N LEU A 78 8.31 -2.36 16.82
CA LEU A 78 7.01 -2.97 16.60
C LEU A 78 6.72 -4.12 17.59
N PRO A 79 5.48 -4.29 18.02
CA PRO A 79 5.00 -5.54 18.62
C PRO A 79 4.91 -6.65 17.55
N VAL A 80 4.35 -7.80 17.92
CA VAL A 80 3.99 -8.85 16.95
C VAL A 80 2.68 -8.46 16.26
N LEU A 81 2.67 -8.52 14.94
CA LEU A 81 1.60 -8.01 14.08
C LEU A 81 0.72 -9.15 13.55
N ASP A 82 -0.56 -8.89 13.40
CA ASP A 82 -1.53 -9.73 12.67
C ASP A 82 -1.56 -9.38 11.17
N GLY A 83 -1.10 -8.19 10.81
CA GLY A 83 -1.12 -7.75 9.42
C GLY A 83 -0.11 -6.65 9.09
N LEU A 84 0.25 -6.60 7.80
CA LEU A 84 1.06 -5.53 7.20
C LEU A 84 0.35 -5.00 5.96
N VAL A 85 0.16 -3.68 5.88
CA VAL A 85 -0.18 -2.97 4.65
C VAL A 85 1.06 -2.22 4.17
N SER A 86 1.73 -2.76 3.17
CA SER A 86 2.89 -2.15 2.54
C SER A 86 2.42 -1.18 1.45
N ASN A 87 2.11 0.05 1.86
CA ASN A 87 1.50 1.07 1.01
C ASN A 87 2.46 2.23 0.68
N ALA A 88 3.52 2.47 1.45
CA ALA A 88 4.48 3.53 1.16
C ALA A 88 4.98 3.46 -0.29
N GLY A 89 4.98 4.60 -0.97
CA GLY A 89 5.41 4.69 -2.35
C GLY A 89 5.58 6.13 -2.82
N VAL A 90 6.37 6.29 -3.88
CA VAL A 90 6.59 7.58 -4.55
C VAL A 90 6.28 7.44 -6.04
N GLY A 91 5.65 8.46 -6.60
CA GLY A 91 5.43 8.59 -8.05
C GLY A 91 6.54 9.44 -8.68
N LYS A 92 6.95 9.07 -9.89
CA LYS A 92 7.86 9.88 -10.70
C LYS A 92 7.44 9.78 -12.15
N MET A 93 7.03 10.89 -12.73
CA MET A 93 6.74 10.98 -14.16
C MET A 93 7.96 11.54 -14.88
N LEU A 94 8.60 10.73 -15.70
CA LEU A 94 9.80 11.10 -16.44
C LEU A 94 9.88 10.28 -17.73
N PRO A 95 10.06 10.91 -18.92
CA PRO A 95 10.31 10.19 -20.16
C PRO A 95 11.61 9.37 -20.11
N VAL A 96 11.64 8.23 -20.82
CA VAL A 96 12.74 7.25 -20.80
C VAL A 96 14.13 7.87 -21.00
N GLN A 97 14.24 8.84 -21.94
CA GLN A 97 15.51 9.48 -22.26
C GLN A 97 16.13 10.33 -21.14
N PHE A 98 15.37 10.62 -20.09
CA PHE A 98 15.84 11.43 -18.94
C PHE A 98 16.13 10.60 -17.69
N TYR A 99 16.14 9.27 -17.79
CA TYR A 99 16.45 8.42 -16.66
C TYR A 99 17.91 8.59 -16.25
N SER A 100 18.12 8.77 -14.94
CA SER A 100 19.44 8.70 -14.30
C SER A 100 19.43 7.61 -13.24
N GLU A 101 20.60 7.17 -12.82
CA GLU A 101 20.77 6.19 -11.74
C GLU A 101 20.10 6.69 -10.45
N ASP A 102 20.29 7.97 -10.08
CA ASP A 102 19.69 8.55 -8.88
C ASP A 102 18.16 8.48 -8.89
N VAL A 103 17.54 8.75 -10.04
CA VAL A 103 16.08 8.71 -10.18
C VAL A 103 15.57 7.26 -10.12
N LEU A 104 16.27 6.31 -10.71
CA LEU A 104 15.96 4.90 -10.60
C LEU A 104 16.03 4.45 -9.14
N ASP A 105 17.13 4.78 -8.47
CA ASP A 105 17.36 4.47 -7.06
C ASP A 105 16.29 5.07 -6.15
N GLU A 106 15.96 6.36 -6.30
CA GLU A 106 14.92 7.03 -5.53
C GLU A 106 13.61 6.25 -5.55
N VAL A 107 13.15 5.86 -6.75
CA VAL A 107 11.85 5.20 -6.91
C VAL A 107 11.90 3.74 -6.49
N PHE A 108 12.93 2.98 -6.89
CA PHE A 108 13.03 1.57 -6.56
C PHE A 108 13.30 1.31 -5.08
N LYS A 109 14.08 2.15 -4.42
CA LYS A 109 14.34 2.06 -2.97
C LYS A 109 13.04 2.09 -2.17
N VAL A 110 12.13 3.00 -2.51
CA VAL A 110 10.87 3.13 -1.78
C VAL A 110 9.82 2.13 -2.25
N ASN A 111 9.63 1.96 -3.57
CA ASN A 111 8.50 1.21 -4.10
C ASN A 111 8.72 -0.30 -4.15
N ALA A 112 9.97 -0.76 -4.24
CA ALA A 112 10.30 -2.17 -4.40
C ALA A 112 11.19 -2.69 -3.26
N PHE A 113 12.35 -2.06 -3.00
CA PHE A 113 13.31 -2.61 -2.04
C PHE A 113 12.82 -2.48 -0.60
N ALA A 114 12.22 -1.35 -0.21
CA ALA A 114 11.70 -1.15 1.14
C ALA A 114 10.64 -2.20 1.53
N PRO A 115 9.61 -2.50 0.72
CA PRO A 115 8.67 -3.59 1.00
C PRO A 115 9.34 -4.95 1.19
N MET A 116 10.34 -5.27 0.35
CA MET A 116 11.08 -6.54 0.41
C MET A 116 11.91 -6.63 1.69
N LEU A 117 12.65 -5.55 2.02
CA LEU A 117 13.48 -5.47 3.23
C LEU A 117 12.64 -5.49 4.50
N LEU A 118 11.53 -4.76 4.52
CA LEU A 118 10.62 -4.73 5.66
C LEU A 118 10.03 -6.11 5.93
N LEU A 119 9.51 -6.79 4.91
CA LEU A 119 8.97 -8.15 5.08
C LEU A 119 10.06 -9.13 5.54
N LYS A 120 11.26 -9.11 4.93
CA LYS A 120 12.43 -9.88 5.37
C LYS A 120 12.70 -9.70 6.86
N LEU A 121 12.74 -8.45 7.34
CA LEU A 121 13.05 -8.14 8.74
C LEU A 121 11.94 -8.60 9.68
N LEU A 122 10.67 -8.36 9.32
CA LEU A 122 9.52 -8.82 10.10
C LEU A 122 9.52 -10.35 10.29
N ILE A 123 9.83 -11.10 9.24
CA ILE A 123 9.95 -12.56 9.30
C ILE A 123 11.13 -12.98 10.17
N ARG A 124 12.33 -12.42 9.94
CA ARG A 124 13.55 -12.78 10.69
C ARG A 124 13.43 -12.47 12.19
N LYS A 125 12.78 -11.36 12.53
CA LYS A 125 12.58 -10.93 13.92
C LYS A 125 11.32 -11.51 14.55
N LYS A 126 10.58 -12.40 13.84
CA LYS A 126 9.33 -13.02 14.29
C LYS A 126 8.27 -11.99 14.71
N LYS A 127 8.18 -10.89 13.95
CA LYS A 127 7.25 -9.78 14.19
C LYS A 127 5.93 -9.95 13.43
N LEU A 128 5.73 -11.04 12.69
CA LEU A 128 4.44 -11.43 12.12
C LEU A 128 3.94 -12.70 12.81
N LYS A 129 2.65 -12.71 13.20
CA LYS A 129 1.98 -13.90 13.73
C LYS A 129 1.86 -14.99 12.64
N ASN A 130 1.61 -16.18 13.08
CA ASN A 130 1.23 -17.31 12.26
C ASN A 130 -0.15 -17.81 12.77
N PRO A 131 -1.27 -17.53 12.08
CA PRO A 131 -1.39 -16.88 10.76
C PRO A 131 -1.34 -15.35 10.80
N SER A 132 -1.10 -14.73 9.62
CA SER A 132 -1.18 -13.28 9.40
C SER A 132 -1.40 -12.93 7.91
N SER A 133 -1.63 -11.64 7.62
CA SER A 133 -1.88 -11.17 6.26
C SER A 133 -0.98 -9.99 5.87
N VAL A 134 -0.37 -10.07 4.70
CA VAL A 134 0.44 -9.01 4.09
C VAL A 134 -0.24 -8.53 2.82
N VAL A 135 -0.51 -7.23 2.73
CA VAL A 135 -1.13 -6.60 1.57
C VAL A 135 -0.18 -5.56 0.99
N PHE A 136 0.15 -5.70 -0.28
CA PHE A 136 0.99 -4.74 -1.01
C PHE A 136 0.11 -3.82 -1.86
N THR A 137 0.28 -2.50 -1.72
CA THR A 137 -0.31 -1.51 -2.61
C THR A 137 0.59 -1.34 -3.83
N SER A 138 0.25 -2.04 -4.91
CA SER A 138 0.90 -1.91 -6.21
C SER A 138 0.20 -0.83 -7.05
N SER A 139 -0.03 -1.07 -8.34
CA SER A 139 -0.72 -0.18 -9.27
C SER A 139 -1.08 -0.95 -10.54
N ILE A 140 -2.12 -0.51 -11.26
CA ILE A 140 -2.36 -0.99 -12.63
C ILE A 140 -1.15 -0.71 -13.55
N SER A 141 -0.39 0.35 -13.31
CA SER A 141 0.83 0.68 -14.06
C SER A 141 1.93 -0.38 -13.91
N GLY A 142 1.91 -1.15 -12.83
CA GLY A 142 2.81 -2.29 -12.60
C GLY A 142 2.19 -3.64 -12.96
N TYR A 143 1.02 -3.68 -13.59
CA TYR A 143 0.29 -4.91 -13.83
C TYR A 143 -0.36 -5.01 -15.21
N SER A 144 -1.20 -4.06 -15.59
CA SER A 144 -2.06 -4.18 -16.78
C SER A 144 -2.18 -2.91 -17.63
N ASN A 145 -1.60 -1.79 -17.21
CA ASN A 145 -1.71 -0.52 -17.92
C ASN A 145 -0.37 0.17 -18.07
N VAL A 146 -0.17 0.84 -19.21
CA VAL A 146 1.03 1.67 -19.46
C VAL A 146 0.61 3.10 -19.83
N ALA A 147 1.41 4.06 -19.39
CA ALA A 147 1.22 5.47 -19.73
C ALA A 147 2.57 6.12 -20.01
N PRO A 148 2.62 7.11 -20.91
CA PRO A 148 3.85 7.87 -21.18
C PRO A 148 4.46 8.44 -19.89
N ALA A 149 5.78 8.48 -19.84
CA ALA A 149 6.59 8.98 -18.72
C ALA A 149 6.40 8.25 -17.38
N ASN A 150 5.63 7.15 -17.31
CA ASN A 150 5.37 6.40 -16.08
C ASN A 150 6.21 5.11 -15.94
N GLY A 151 7.21 4.93 -16.80
CA GLY A 151 7.96 3.67 -16.92
C GLY A 151 8.72 3.28 -15.66
N ILE A 152 9.42 4.21 -14.99
CA ILE A 152 10.16 3.91 -13.74
C ILE A 152 9.19 3.44 -12.64
N TYR A 153 8.10 4.20 -12.45
CA TYR A 153 7.07 3.86 -11.46
C TYR A 153 6.43 2.50 -11.79
N GLY A 154 6.00 2.30 -13.03
CA GLY A 154 5.43 1.03 -13.48
C GLY A 154 6.37 -0.15 -13.26
N ALA A 155 7.64 -0.02 -13.65
CA ALA A 155 8.65 -1.06 -13.44
C ALA A 155 8.85 -1.39 -11.96
N SER A 156 8.91 -0.38 -11.07
CA SER A 156 9.04 -0.60 -9.62
C SER A 156 7.84 -1.33 -9.02
N LYS A 157 6.62 -1.01 -9.48
CA LYS A 157 5.39 -1.68 -9.03
C LYS A 157 5.23 -3.09 -9.64
N SER A 158 5.75 -3.31 -10.86
CA SER A 158 5.85 -4.67 -11.44
C SER A 158 6.79 -5.56 -10.64
N ALA A 159 7.94 -5.04 -10.23
CA ALA A 159 8.89 -5.77 -9.37
C ALA A 159 8.23 -6.17 -8.04
N LEU A 160 7.49 -5.26 -7.40
CA LEU A 160 6.74 -5.54 -6.18
C LEU A 160 5.66 -6.61 -6.41
N THR A 161 4.92 -6.52 -7.52
CA THR A 161 3.88 -7.49 -7.89
C THR A 161 4.45 -8.90 -8.11
N ALA A 162 5.59 -9.00 -8.78
CA ALA A 162 6.29 -10.27 -8.94
C ALA A 162 6.76 -10.83 -7.58
N TYR A 163 7.44 -10.00 -6.77
CA TYR A 163 7.91 -10.38 -5.44
C TYR A 163 6.79 -10.90 -4.54
N MET A 164 5.62 -10.26 -4.55
CA MET A 164 4.47 -10.68 -3.75
C MET A 164 4.12 -12.15 -3.97
N LYS A 165 4.17 -12.64 -5.22
CA LYS A 165 3.85 -14.05 -5.55
C LYS A 165 4.85 -15.02 -4.95
N TYR A 166 6.15 -14.69 -4.96
CA TYR A 166 7.18 -15.51 -4.31
C TYR A 166 7.00 -15.50 -2.79
N ALA A 167 6.75 -14.33 -2.20
CA ALA A 167 6.46 -14.22 -0.77
C ALA A 167 5.22 -15.04 -0.37
N ALA A 168 4.16 -15.01 -1.18
CA ALA A 168 2.96 -15.82 -0.96
C ALA A 168 3.27 -17.32 -0.95
N LEU A 169 4.05 -17.80 -1.91
CA LEU A 169 4.44 -19.21 -2.01
C LEU A 169 5.31 -19.65 -0.83
N GLU A 170 6.34 -18.87 -0.52
CA GLU A 170 7.33 -19.22 0.52
C GLU A 170 6.76 -19.13 1.94
N LEU A 171 5.78 -18.26 2.17
CA LEU A 171 5.23 -18.03 3.51
C LEU A 171 3.92 -18.77 3.77
N ALA A 172 3.30 -19.38 2.76
CA ALA A 172 2.04 -20.11 2.89
C ALA A 172 2.09 -21.21 3.96
N GLY A 173 3.19 -21.96 4.03
CA GLY A 173 3.39 -23.01 5.05
C GLY A 173 3.41 -22.50 6.50
N LYS A 174 3.55 -21.19 6.71
CA LYS A 174 3.44 -20.51 8.00
C LYS A 174 2.04 -19.89 8.22
N GLY A 175 1.11 -20.09 7.29
CA GLY A 175 -0.20 -19.45 7.33
C GLY A 175 -0.17 -17.94 7.03
N ILE A 176 0.95 -17.42 6.51
CA ILE A 176 1.07 -15.99 6.15
C ILE A 176 0.61 -15.84 4.71
N ARG A 177 -0.47 -15.08 4.51
CA ARG A 177 -1.01 -14.77 3.18
C ARG A 177 -0.38 -13.48 2.66
N CYS A 178 -0.01 -13.45 1.39
CA CYS A 178 0.51 -12.25 0.73
C CYS A 178 -0.31 -11.99 -0.54
N ASN A 179 -0.85 -10.77 -0.66
CA ASN A 179 -1.67 -10.36 -1.80
C ASN A 179 -1.33 -8.93 -2.22
N ALA A 180 -1.76 -8.52 -3.40
CA ALA A 180 -1.59 -7.16 -3.89
C ALA A 180 -2.91 -6.56 -4.35
N VAL A 181 -3.09 -5.26 -4.08
CA VAL A 181 -4.11 -4.42 -4.71
C VAL A 181 -3.46 -3.56 -5.78
N HIS A 182 -4.18 -3.37 -6.89
CA HIS A 182 -3.73 -2.60 -8.06
C HIS A 182 -4.71 -1.46 -8.34
N PRO A 183 -4.57 -0.33 -7.64
CA PRO A 183 -5.41 0.84 -7.89
C PRO A 183 -5.16 1.43 -9.28
N GLY A 184 -6.23 1.95 -9.89
CA GLY A 184 -6.17 2.97 -10.93
C GLY A 184 -5.81 4.33 -10.33
N ARG A 185 -6.22 5.43 -10.96
CA ARG A 185 -6.13 6.76 -10.32
C ARG A 185 -7.16 6.89 -9.21
N VAL A 186 -6.70 7.39 -8.07
CA VAL A 186 -7.49 7.56 -6.85
C VAL A 186 -7.40 9.02 -6.41
N ASN A 187 -8.52 9.63 -6.03
CA ASN A 187 -8.61 11.01 -5.54
C ASN A 187 -7.82 11.16 -4.23
N THR A 188 -6.54 11.47 -4.36
CA THR A 188 -5.63 11.71 -3.24
C THR A 188 -4.94 13.05 -3.43
N ALA A 189 -4.37 13.59 -2.36
CA ALA A 189 -3.56 14.81 -2.44
C ALA A 189 -2.41 14.72 -3.47
N LEU A 190 -1.97 13.52 -3.80
CA LEU A 190 -0.96 13.28 -4.85
C LEU A 190 -1.46 13.71 -6.24
N ILE A 191 -2.75 13.50 -6.52
CA ILE A 191 -3.38 13.92 -7.80
C ILE A 191 -3.83 15.38 -7.71
N ALA A 192 -4.45 15.80 -6.61
CA ALA A 192 -4.93 17.16 -6.42
C ALA A 192 -3.80 18.21 -6.48
N ASN A 193 -2.59 17.85 -6.03
CA ASN A 193 -1.39 18.72 -6.07
C ASN A 193 -0.60 18.63 -7.38
N ASN A 194 -1.05 17.85 -8.36
CA ASN A 194 -0.38 17.76 -9.65
C ASN A 194 -0.75 18.97 -10.54
N ARG A 195 -0.06 20.08 -10.32
CA ARG A 195 -0.22 21.35 -11.07
C ARG A 195 0.04 21.25 -12.57
N LEU A 196 0.42 20.08 -13.08
CA LEU A 196 0.74 19.85 -14.50
C LEU A 196 -0.50 19.46 -15.33
N LEU A 197 -1.63 19.15 -14.69
CA LEU A 197 -2.86 18.75 -15.37
C LEU A 197 -3.91 19.88 -15.27
N SER A 198 -4.43 20.30 -16.41
CA SER A 198 -5.60 21.18 -16.44
C SER A 198 -6.87 20.40 -16.08
N GLU A 199 -7.95 21.11 -15.70
CA GLU A 199 -9.26 20.48 -15.48
C GLU A 199 -9.77 19.73 -16.71
N ALA A 200 -9.48 20.26 -17.91
CA ALA A 200 -9.81 19.60 -19.16
C ALA A 200 -9.04 18.28 -19.35
N ASP A 201 -7.75 18.22 -18.96
CA ASP A 201 -6.95 16.99 -19.02
C ASP A 201 -7.48 15.95 -18.03
N ILE A 202 -7.87 16.38 -16.85
CA ILE A 202 -8.47 15.51 -15.82
C ILE A 202 -9.80 14.92 -16.32
N THR A 203 -10.67 15.76 -16.86
CA THR A 203 -11.95 15.33 -17.44
C THR A 203 -11.76 14.33 -18.56
N LYS A 204 -10.85 14.62 -19.49
CA LYS A 204 -10.51 13.74 -20.60
C LYS A 204 -9.91 12.39 -20.14
N ASP A 205 -9.11 12.40 -19.07
CA ASP A 205 -8.56 11.17 -18.51
C ASP A 205 -9.66 10.36 -17.80
N MET A 206 -10.59 11.00 -17.06
CA MET A 206 -11.74 10.33 -16.47
C MET A 206 -12.64 9.64 -17.50
N GLU A 207 -12.79 10.21 -18.70
CA GLU A 207 -13.56 9.60 -19.79
C GLU A 207 -13.00 8.23 -20.24
N GLN A 208 -11.71 7.99 -20.00
CA GLN A 208 -11.06 6.72 -20.32
C GLN A 208 -11.44 5.60 -19.32
N TYR A 209 -11.99 5.95 -18.17
CA TYR A 209 -12.50 4.98 -17.22
C TYR A 209 -13.94 4.58 -17.59
N PRO A 210 -14.27 3.28 -17.69
CA PRO A 210 -15.67 2.86 -17.87
C PRO A 210 -16.62 3.46 -16.84
N LEU A 211 -16.21 3.56 -15.57
CA LEU A 211 -17.02 4.18 -14.51
C LEU A 211 -16.98 5.73 -14.50
N LYS A 212 -16.28 6.37 -15.46
CA LYS A 212 -16.29 7.83 -15.71
C LYS A 212 -15.83 8.68 -14.51
N ARG A 213 -15.06 8.13 -13.60
CA ARG A 213 -14.48 8.84 -12.47
C ARG A 213 -13.17 8.18 -12.01
N TYR A 214 -12.41 8.87 -11.21
CA TYR A 214 -11.37 8.26 -10.39
C TYR A 214 -11.97 7.51 -9.21
N GLY A 215 -11.20 6.60 -8.63
CA GLY A 215 -11.58 5.93 -7.39
C GLY A 215 -11.40 6.84 -6.17
N GLU A 216 -12.11 6.52 -5.09
CA GLU A 216 -11.89 7.14 -3.80
C GLU A 216 -10.95 6.27 -2.95
N PRO A 217 -10.17 6.86 -2.03
CA PRO A 217 -9.26 6.11 -1.16
C PRO A 217 -9.95 4.99 -0.36
N GLU A 218 -11.20 5.19 0.03
CA GLU A 218 -12.05 4.23 0.74
C GLU A 218 -12.27 2.95 -0.08
N GLU A 219 -12.44 3.08 -1.40
CA GLU A 219 -12.69 1.94 -2.28
C GLU A 219 -11.46 1.01 -2.34
N ILE A 220 -10.26 1.57 -2.19
CA ILE A 220 -9.03 0.78 -2.08
C ILE A 220 -8.89 0.20 -0.67
N ALA A 221 -9.21 0.99 0.37
CA ALA A 221 -9.17 0.55 1.76
C ALA A 221 -10.08 -0.67 2.00
N TYR A 222 -11.28 -0.70 1.44
CA TYR A 222 -12.21 -1.83 1.59
C TYR A 222 -11.65 -3.13 0.99
N ALA A 223 -10.97 -3.06 -0.14
CA ALA A 223 -10.31 -4.24 -0.70
C ALA A 223 -9.11 -4.70 0.15
N ILE A 224 -8.36 -3.76 0.72
CA ILE A 224 -7.27 -4.07 1.67
C ILE A 224 -7.85 -4.73 2.93
N ILE A 225 -8.94 -4.22 3.49
CA ILE A 225 -9.65 -4.79 4.63
C ILE A 225 -10.11 -6.23 4.34
N TYR A 226 -10.72 -6.47 3.17
CA TYR A 226 -11.05 -7.83 2.74
C TYR A 226 -9.84 -8.75 2.83
N LEU A 227 -8.71 -8.35 2.26
CA LEU A 227 -7.48 -9.16 2.26
C LEU A 227 -6.86 -9.35 3.65
N LEU A 228 -7.04 -8.41 4.58
CA LEU A 228 -6.58 -8.50 5.97
C LEU A 228 -7.48 -9.40 6.83
N SER A 229 -8.76 -9.48 6.48
CA SER A 229 -9.79 -10.16 7.27
C SER A 229 -9.81 -11.67 7.06
N ASP A 230 -10.62 -12.34 7.86
CA ASP A 230 -10.84 -13.78 7.76
C ASP A 230 -11.71 -14.17 6.55
N ALA A 231 -12.44 -13.20 5.96
CA ALA A 231 -13.15 -13.38 4.69
C ALA A 231 -12.22 -13.78 3.53
N ALA A 232 -10.93 -13.45 3.62
CA ALA A 232 -9.90 -13.80 2.63
C ALA A 232 -8.99 -14.96 3.08
N SER A 233 -9.41 -15.81 4.03
CA SER A 233 -8.58 -16.89 4.61
C SER A 233 -8.03 -17.87 3.58
N TRP A 234 -8.67 -18.01 2.41
CA TRP A 234 -8.22 -18.86 1.29
C TRP A 234 -7.64 -18.08 0.11
N VAL A 235 -7.25 -16.80 0.33
CA VAL A 235 -6.73 -15.91 -0.72
C VAL A 235 -5.26 -15.57 -0.43
N THR A 236 -4.34 -16.09 -1.25
CA THR A 236 -2.91 -15.76 -1.24
C THR A 236 -2.36 -15.76 -2.66
N GLY A 237 -1.35 -14.93 -2.95
CA GLY A 237 -0.77 -14.77 -4.27
C GLY A 237 -1.66 -14.02 -5.28
N SER A 238 -2.75 -13.44 -4.83
CA SER A 238 -3.77 -12.82 -5.67
C SER A 238 -3.47 -11.34 -5.94
N ASN A 239 -3.91 -10.89 -7.12
CA ASN A 239 -3.84 -9.51 -7.57
C ASN A 239 -5.27 -8.99 -7.75
N ILE A 240 -5.68 -8.01 -6.94
CA ILE A 240 -7.01 -7.38 -7.04
C ILE A 240 -6.87 -6.03 -7.74
N VAL A 241 -7.43 -5.94 -8.94
CA VAL A 241 -7.48 -4.70 -9.72
C VAL A 241 -8.68 -3.87 -9.29
N ILE A 242 -8.44 -2.58 -8.98
CA ILE A 242 -9.46 -1.63 -8.50
C ILE A 242 -9.25 -0.33 -9.28
N ASP A 243 -9.78 -0.26 -10.49
CA ASP A 243 -9.41 0.77 -11.46
C ASP A 243 -10.58 1.34 -12.28
N GLY A 244 -11.81 1.10 -11.86
CA GLY A 244 -13.01 1.56 -12.59
C GLY A 244 -13.09 1.04 -14.02
N GLY A 245 -12.42 -0.08 -14.32
CA GLY A 245 -12.36 -0.72 -15.63
C GLY A 245 -11.31 -0.12 -16.57
N ARG A 246 -10.38 0.72 -16.08
CA ARG A 246 -9.36 1.40 -16.91
C ARG A 246 -8.49 0.43 -17.71
N SER A 247 -8.15 -0.71 -17.14
CA SER A 247 -7.31 -1.74 -17.77
C SER A 247 -8.03 -2.64 -18.78
N LEU A 248 -9.33 -2.43 -18.99
CA LEU A 248 -10.12 -3.18 -20.00
C LEU A 248 -10.11 -2.50 -21.38
N LYS A 249 -9.45 -1.35 -21.51
CA LYS A 249 -9.40 -0.54 -22.75
C LYS A 249 -7.99 -0.42 -23.28
#